data_033938c44b42e416005048155d4b8992
#
_entry.id   033938c44b42e416005048155d4b8992
#
_cell.length_a   1.000
_cell.length_b   1.000
_cell.length_c   1.000
_cell.angle_alpha   90.00
_cell.angle_beta   90.00
_cell.angle_gamma   90.00
#
_symmetry.space_group_name_H-M   'P 1'
#
loop_
_entity.id
_entity.type
_entity.pdbx_description
1 polymer ?
#
loop_
_entity_poly.entity_id
_entity_poly.type
_entity_poly.pdbx_seq_one_letter_code
_entity_poly.pdbx_strand_id
1 'polypeptide(L)'
;MSYLSIDTSNHNIPALSLTSLGHFINDGSVFFFPVIADILVEDRTFSAFYISLLYLLFYLTATLFSFLVGGIANRYGHQGILISAGLILMGIGFLGFFPVVTGSEGVVGLILAALASISYGAGSAFYHPMGAAIIQNRFRKNEVGKVLGMNGSAGSVGRALYPSLLFIIAAILSIGYSLIVFAIFAIIAAIIIGIGLHDSIINTSGTATGEKRVSAREALTASVLLLGIITFVKTFASYGIVSWIPVYVSNIKGLGLTVSLGYVLTSMFIAAIIGQPIFGILADRYDKRYVMALSSIGTAVSISLYLVTSGALGIVFLIIFGFFTFSAFPLLFALISEYVSRGGSSMANAFVWGFGNQAGMALGPFFVGILIFNTYSHLAFMFYIMAILVVVSAALLMLLPKPKKKVQMPLF
;
A
#
# COMPACT_ATOMS: atom_id res chain seq x y z
N MET A 1 -4.15 3.78 -34.10
CA MET A 1 -4.48 2.45 -33.50
C MET A 1 -3.28 1.56 -33.18
N SER A 2 -2.02 2.05 -33.19
CA SER A 2 -0.82 1.23 -32.90
C SER A 2 -0.36 1.24 -31.41
N TYR A 3 -1.13 1.83 -30.49
CA TYR A 3 -0.75 1.95 -29.08
C TYR A 3 -1.09 0.73 -28.20
N LEU A 4 -1.61 -0.35 -28.78
CA LEU A 4 -2.12 -1.50 -28.00
C LEU A 4 -1.31 -2.80 -28.18
N SER A 5 -0.27 -2.86 -29.01
CA SER A 5 0.54 -4.07 -29.12
C SER A 5 1.59 -4.13 -28.00
N ILE A 6 1.46 -5.09 -27.11
CA ILE A 6 2.52 -5.54 -26.21
C ILE A 6 3.28 -6.64 -26.96
N ASP A 7 4.62 -6.64 -26.85
CA ASP A 7 5.43 -7.75 -27.35
C ASP A 7 5.01 -9.03 -26.62
N THR A 8 4.28 -9.89 -27.33
CA THR A 8 3.77 -11.17 -26.83
C THR A 8 4.77 -12.31 -27.04
N SER A 9 6.09 -12.02 -27.07
CA SER A 9 7.10 -13.08 -27.07
C SER A 9 6.82 -14.06 -25.94
N ASN A 10 7.03 -15.35 -26.16
CA ASN A 10 6.58 -16.46 -25.31
C ASN A 10 6.96 -16.38 -23.80
N HIS A 11 7.85 -15.47 -23.41
CA HIS A 11 8.31 -15.31 -22.02
C HIS A 11 7.74 -14.07 -21.30
N ASN A 12 7.14 -13.11 -22.00
CA ASN A 12 6.72 -11.84 -21.41
C ASN A 12 5.31 -11.92 -20.77
N ILE A 13 4.38 -12.63 -21.42
CA ILE A 13 3.02 -12.83 -20.89
C ILE A 13 3.04 -13.61 -19.56
N PRO A 14 3.72 -14.76 -19.44
CA PRO A 14 3.85 -15.44 -18.14
C PRO A 14 4.45 -14.57 -17.05
N ALA A 15 5.49 -13.79 -17.35
CA ALA A 15 6.11 -12.88 -16.38
C ALA A 15 5.12 -11.82 -15.88
N LEU A 16 4.34 -11.20 -16.78
CA LEU A 16 3.31 -10.23 -16.39
C LEU A 16 2.19 -10.90 -15.59
N SER A 17 1.71 -12.06 -16.01
CA SER A 17 0.61 -12.77 -15.32
C SER A 17 1.01 -13.20 -13.92
N LEU A 18 2.21 -13.78 -13.75
CA LEU A 18 2.69 -14.25 -12.46
C LEU A 18 3.07 -13.09 -11.51
N THR A 19 3.68 -12.03 -12.03
CA THR A 19 3.90 -10.83 -11.21
C THR A 19 2.57 -10.14 -10.85
N SER A 20 1.58 -10.13 -11.75
CA SER A 20 0.25 -9.59 -11.44
C SER A 20 -0.50 -10.42 -10.39
N LEU A 21 -0.38 -11.75 -10.41
CA LEU A 21 -0.89 -12.61 -9.35
C LEU A 21 -0.22 -12.31 -8.01
N GLY A 22 1.11 -12.15 -8.00
CA GLY A 22 1.86 -11.76 -6.81
C GLY A 22 1.41 -10.39 -6.28
N HIS A 23 1.16 -9.42 -7.17
CA HIS A 23 0.68 -8.08 -6.78
C HIS A 23 -0.73 -8.12 -6.20
N PHE A 24 -1.64 -8.85 -6.84
CA PHE A 24 -2.99 -9.05 -6.35
C PHE A 24 -3.01 -9.58 -4.91
N ILE A 25 -2.22 -10.62 -4.63
CA ILE A 25 -2.16 -11.22 -3.30
C ILE A 25 -1.46 -10.31 -2.31
N ASN A 26 -0.31 -9.74 -2.67
CA ASN A 26 0.43 -8.85 -1.78
C ASN A 26 -0.41 -7.67 -1.33
N ASP A 27 -0.96 -6.91 -2.28
CA ASP A 27 -1.72 -5.70 -1.96
C ASP A 27 -3.07 -6.01 -1.32
N GLY A 28 -3.74 -7.09 -1.79
CA GLY A 28 -4.94 -7.58 -1.14
C GLY A 28 -4.68 -7.89 0.32
N SER A 29 -3.60 -8.61 0.61
CA SER A 29 -3.20 -8.96 1.96
C SER A 29 -2.86 -7.72 2.80
N VAL A 30 -2.01 -6.81 2.33
CA VAL A 30 -1.61 -5.60 3.09
C VAL A 30 -2.83 -4.81 3.55
N PHE A 31 -3.79 -4.58 2.67
CA PHE A 31 -5.01 -3.82 2.97
C PHE A 31 -6.10 -4.65 3.67
N PHE A 32 -5.89 -5.95 3.80
CA PHE A 32 -6.69 -6.83 4.63
C PHE A 32 -6.31 -6.77 6.11
N PHE A 33 -5.08 -6.39 6.45
CA PHE A 33 -4.63 -6.28 7.84
C PHE A 33 -5.53 -5.40 8.72
N PRO A 34 -6.03 -4.24 8.27
CA PRO A 34 -7.04 -3.46 8.98
C PRO A 34 -8.33 -4.23 9.32
N VAL A 35 -8.74 -5.17 8.47
CA VAL A 35 -9.91 -6.02 8.72
C VAL A 35 -9.61 -7.07 9.77
N ILE A 36 -8.41 -7.65 9.79
CA ILE A 36 -7.96 -8.53 10.88
C ILE A 36 -7.98 -7.76 12.21
N ALA A 37 -7.49 -6.53 12.21
CA ALA A 37 -7.50 -5.68 13.40
C ALA A 37 -8.93 -5.44 13.92
N ASP A 38 -9.90 -5.22 13.04
CA ASP A 38 -11.32 -5.09 13.39
C ASP A 38 -11.89 -6.37 14.01
N ILE A 39 -11.58 -7.53 13.42
CA ILE A 39 -11.96 -8.84 13.97
C ILE A 39 -11.40 -9.03 15.39
N LEU A 40 -10.16 -8.64 15.63
CA LEU A 40 -9.55 -8.74 16.96
C LEU A 40 -10.20 -7.80 17.97
N VAL A 41 -10.70 -6.65 17.54
CA VAL A 41 -11.46 -5.72 18.38
C VAL A 41 -12.83 -6.30 18.74
N GLU A 42 -13.59 -6.73 17.73
CA GLU A 42 -14.99 -7.17 17.89
C GLU A 42 -15.11 -8.52 18.57
N ASP A 43 -14.38 -9.52 18.08
CA ASP A 43 -14.52 -10.90 18.55
C ASP A 43 -13.65 -11.23 19.76
N ARG A 44 -12.51 -10.53 19.94
CA ARG A 44 -11.50 -10.86 20.94
C ARG A 44 -11.25 -9.76 21.95
N THR A 45 -11.94 -8.64 21.85
CA THR A 45 -11.86 -7.52 22.78
C THR A 45 -10.43 -7.01 23.02
N PHE A 46 -9.57 -7.12 22.01
CA PHE A 46 -8.21 -6.58 22.11
C PHE A 46 -8.26 -5.06 22.24
N SER A 47 -7.46 -4.52 23.16
CA SER A 47 -7.42 -3.08 23.39
C SER A 47 -6.94 -2.33 22.16
N ALA A 48 -7.43 -1.12 21.95
CA ALA A 48 -6.98 -0.23 20.88
C ALA A 48 -5.46 0.02 20.93
N PHE A 49 -4.90 0.10 22.13
CA PHE A 49 -3.45 0.21 22.32
C PHE A 49 -2.71 -1.01 21.73
N TYR A 50 -3.19 -2.22 22.03
CA TYR A 50 -2.54 -3.42 21.52
C TYR A 50 -2.68 -3.56 20.00
N ILE A 51 -3.87 -3.27 19.45
CA ILE A 51 -4.08 -3.19 17.99
C ILE A 51 -3.11 -2.19 17.36
N SER A 52 -2.88 -1.06 18.00
CA SER A 52 -1.90 -0.06 17.55
C SER A 52 -0.49 -0.60 17.49
N LEU A 53 -0.08 -1.41 18.48
CA LEU A 53 1.21 -2.11 18.47
C LEU A 53 1.30 -3.12 17.32
N LEU A 54 0.21 -3.84 16.99
CA LEU A 54 0.19 -4.75 15.86
C LEU A 54 0.39 -4.00 14.53
N TYR A 55 -0.23 -2.84 14.34
CA TYR A 55 0.04 -1.97 13.18
C TYR A 55 1.50 -1.53 13.12
N LEU A 56 2.04 -1.09 14.27
CA LEU A 56 3.45 -0.67 14.33
C LEU A 56 4.38 -1.83 13.97
N LEU A 57 4.17 -3.03 14.54
CA LEU A 57 4.95 -4.23 14.24
C LEU A 57 4.87 -4.60 12.76
N PHE A 58 3.67 -4.61 12.18
CA PHE A 58 3.45 -4.92 10.77
C PHE A 58 4.22 -3.97 9.85
N TYR A 59 3.99 -2.66 9.95
CA TYR A 59 4.62 -1.69 9.04
C TYR A 59 6.12 -1.49 9.30
N LEU A 60 6.56 -1.55 10.56
CA LEU A 60 8.00 -1.47 10.89
C LEU A 60 8.74 -2.69 10.33
N THR A 61 8.18 -3.89 10.48
CA THR A 61 8.77 -5.11 9.94
C THR A 61 8.80 -5.07 8.41
N ALA A 62 7.72 -4.64 7.76
CA ALA A 62 7.68 -4.44 6.31
C ALA A 62 8.80 -3.49 5.85
N THR A 63 9.02 -2.39 6.56
CA THR A 63 10.07 -1.42 6.25
C THR A 63 11.46 -2.03 6.39
N LEU A 64 11.75 -2.67 7.52
CA LEU A 64 13.06 -3.28 7.78
C LEU A 64 13.39 -4.38 6.79
N PHE A 65 12.43 -5.26 6.50
CA PHE A 65 12.61 -6.34 5.54
C PHE A 65 12.76 -5.84 4.11
N SER A 66 12.17 -4.71 3.72
CA SER A 66 12.37 -4.11 2.40
C SER A 66 13.84 -3.81 2.11
N PHE A 67 14.59 -3.31 3.11
CA PHE A 67 16.04 -3.09 2.97
C PHE A 67 16.82 -4.41 2.86
N LEU A 68 16.49 -5.41 3.66
CA LEU A 68 17.13 -6.72 3.64
C LEU A 68 16.90 -7.42 2.30
N VAL A 69 15.67 -7.45 1.82
CA VAL A 69 15.28 -8.08 0.55
C VAL A 69 15.97 -7.41 -0.64
N GLY A 70 16.05 -6.08 -0.65
CA GLY A 70 16.81 -5.35 -1.67
C GLY A 70 18.29 -5.75 -1.70
N GLY A 71 18.91 -5.89 -0.54
CA GLY A 71 20.31 -6.35 -0.41
C GLY A 71 20.50 -7.79 -0.93
N ILE A 72 19.61 -8.71 -0.56
CA ILE A 72 19.64 -10.11 -1.00
C ILE A 72 19.44 -10.20 -2.52
N ALA A 73 18.48 -9.47 -3.06
CA ALA A 73 18.19 -9.45 -4.48
C ALA A 73 19.36 -8.94 -5.31
N ASN A 74 20.04 -7.90 -4.82
CA ASN A 74 21.23 -7.34 -5.48
C ASN A 74 22.41 -8.32 -5.50
N ARG A 75 22.51 -9.18 -4.50
CA ARG A 75 23.63 -10.14 -4.37
C ARG A 75 23.40 -11.44 -5.11
N TYR A 76 22.19 -11.98 -5.05
CA TYR A 76 21.91 -13.33 -5.51
C TYR A 76 20.96 -13.39 -6.72
N GLY A 77 20.27 -12.30 -7.04
CA GLY A 77 19.18 -12.33 -8.01
C GLY A 77 17.97 -13.11 -7.48
N HIS A 78 17.41 -13.99 -8.30
CA HIS A 78 16.28 -14.89 -7.96
C HIS A 78 15.02 -14.18 -7.50
N GLN A 79 14.61 -13.11 -8.18
CA GLN A 79 13.48 -12.27 -7.80
C GLN A 79 12.16 -13.05 -7.70
N GLY A 80 11.93 -14.05 -8.55
CA GLY A 80 10.74 -14.90 -8.48
C GLY A 80 10.67 -15.72 -7.18
N ILE A 81 11.79 -16.27 -6.74
CA ILE A 81 11.90 -17.02 -5.47
C ILE A 81 11.68 -16.09 -4.28
N LEU A 82 12.21 -14.85 -4.34
CA LEU A 82 11.99 -13.87 -3.29
C LEU A 82 10.51 -13.48 -3.17
N ILE A 83 9.80 -13.26 -4.29
CA ILE A 83 8.34 -13.03 -4.26
C ILE A 83 7.64 -14.22 -3.57
N SER A 84 7.98 -15.44 -3.94
CA SER A 84 7.41 -16.66 -3.33
C SER A 84 7.65 -16.72 -1.83
N ALA A 85 8.86 -16.43 -1.38
CA ALA A 85 9.20 -16.38 0.05
C ALA A 85 8.34 -15.35 0.80
N GLY A 86 8.13 -14.17 0.21
CA GLY A 86 7.25 -13.14 0.77
C GLY A 86 5.80 -13.63 0.90
N LEU A 87 5.24 -14.24 -0.13
CA LEU A 87 3.88 -14.78 -0.09
C LEU A 87 3.72 -15.93 0.91
N ILE A 88 4.74 -16.78 1.08
CA ILE A 88 4.74 -17.84 2.11
C ILE A 88 4.72 -17.17 3.51
N LEU A 89 5.54 -16.16 3.77
CA LEU A 89 5.53 -15.45 5.05
C LEU A 89 4.16 -14.79 5.32
N MET A 90 3.50 -14.25 4.30
CA MET A 90 2.13 -13.74 4.45
C MET A 90 1.15 -14.88 4.77
N GLY A 91 1.26 -16.02 4.09
CA GLY A 91 0.47 -17.21 4.40
C GLY A 91 0.67 -17.71 5.84
N ILE A 92 1.91 -17.73 6.33
CA ILE A 92 2.24 -18.05 7.73
C ILE A 92 1.59 -17.02 8.67
N GLY A 93 1.59 -15.72 8.31
CA GLY A 93 0.91 -14.68 9.08
C GLY A 93 -0.60 -14.94 9.18
N PHE A 94 -1.28 -15.29 8.09
CA PHE A 94 -2.69 -15.70 8.11
C PHE A 94 -2.93 -16.90 9.04
N LEU A 95 -2.09 -17.95 8.93
CA LEU A 95 -2.18 -19.11 9.81
C LEU A 95 -1.92 -18.77 11.28
N GLY A 96 -1.02 -17.80 11.55
CA GLY A 96 -0.73 -17.33 12.89
C GLY A 96 -1.91 -16.56 13.54
N PHE A 97 -2.75 -15.88 12.74
CA PHE A 97 -3.98 -15.26 13.24
C PHE A 97 -5.11 -16.27 13.48
N PHE A 98 -5.10 -17.43 12.85
CA PHE A 98 -6.14 -18.44 13.02
C PHE A 98 -6.40 -18.83 14.48
N PRO A 99 -5.40 -19.28 15.29
CA PRO A 99 -5.63 -19.63 16.68
C PRO A 99 -6.07 -18.43 17.52
N VAL A 100 -5.63 -17.22 17.17
CA VAL A 100 -6.04 -16.00 17.90
C VAL A 100 -7.52 -15.73 17.70
N VAL A 101 -7.99 -15.81 16.45
CA VAL A 101 -9.40 -15.57 16.10
C VAL A 101 -10.30 -16.72 16.60
N THR A 102 -9.79 -17.97 16.71
CA THR A 102 -10.61 -19.11 17.09
C THR A 102 -10.61 -19.45 18.58
N GLY A 103 -9.74 -18.87 19.40
CA GLY A 103 -9.83 -19.15 20.84
C GLY A 103 -8.60 -18.88 21.69
N SER A 104 -7.46 -18.51 21.12
CA SER A 104 -6.30 -18.19 21.97
C SER A 104 -6.48 -16.85 22.66
N GLU A 105 -6.51 -16.88 23.99
CA GLU A 105 -6.76 -15.70 24.84
C GLU A 105 -5.52 -15.33 25.67
N GLY A 106 -5.62 -14.22 26.39
CA GLY A 106 -4.61 -13.74 27.31
C GLY A 106 -3.25 -13.51 26.65
N VAL A 107 -2.18 -13.78 27.38
CA VAL A 107 -0.80 -13.55 26.94
C VAL A 107 -0.44 -14.39 25.69
N VAL A 108 -0.96 -15.61 25.59
CA VAL A 108 -0.71 -16.48 24.43
C VAL A 108 -1.30 -15.86 23.15
N GLY A 109 -2.56 -15.42 23.20
CA GLY A 109 -3.21 -14.74 22.07
C GLY A 109 -2.45 -13.48 21.66
N LEU A 110 -1.98 -12.68 22.61
CA LEU A 110 -1.17 -11.47 22.37
C LEU A 110 0.14 -11.83 21.63
N ILE A 111 0.88 -12.81 22.14
CA ILE A 111 2.16 -13.23 21.51
C ILE A 111 1.93 -13.75 20.10
N LEU A 112 0.91 -14.60 19.88
CA LEU A 112 0.59 -15.15 18.57
C LEU A 112 0.21 -14.05 17.57
N ALA A 113 -0.62 -13.08 17.97
CA ALA A 113 -0.99 -11.95 17.13
C ALA A 113 0.23 -11.07 16.76
N ALA A 114 1.15 -10.85 17.70
CA ALA A 114 2.39 -10.12 17.45
C ALA A 114 3.29 -10.87 16.44
N LEU A 115 3.52 -12.17 16.64
CA LEU A 115 4.32 -12.99 15.73
C LEU A 115 3.69 -13.09 14.33
N ALA A 116 2.36 -13.24 14.27
CA ALA A 116 1.61 -13.22 13.02
C ALA A 116 1.78 -11.87 12.28
N SER A 117 1.67 -10.74 13.00
CA SER A 117 1.87 -9.40 12.44
C SER A 117 3.29 -9.20 11.91
N ILE A 118 4.30 -9.70 12.61
CA ILE A 118 5.71 -9.66 12.19
C ILE A 118 5.90 -10.48 10.90
N SER A 119 5.41 -11.71 10.85
CA SER A 119 5.52 -12.58 9.67
C SER A 119 4.82 -11.95 8.46
N TYR A 120 3.62 -11.42 8.68
CA TYR A 120 2.80 -10.80 7.67
C TYR A 120 3.44 -9.54 7.10
N GLY A 121 3.95 -8.67 7.98
CA GLY A 121 4.70 -7.47 7.60
C GLY A 121 5.99 -7.79 6.85
N ALA A 122 6.77 -8.75 7.34
CA ALA A 122 7.98 -9.23 6.64
C ALA A 122 7.64 -9.70 5.23
N GLY A 123 6.59 -10.52 5.08
CA GLY A 123 6.15 -11.03 3.78
C GLY A 123 5.78 -9.93 2.79
N SER A 124 5.13 -8.87 3.24
CA SER A 124 4.69 -7.75 2.38
C SER A 124 5.83 -6.96 1.74
N ALA A 125 7.03 -7.06 2.30
CA ALA A 125 8.21 -6.33 1.83
C ALA A 125 8.78 -6.83 0.50
N PHE A 126 8.48 -8.07 0.12
CA PHE A 126 9.17 -8.74 -0.98
C PHE A 126 8.64 -8.37 -2.36
N TYR A 127 7.34 -8.16 -2.49
CA TYR A 127 6.72 -8.09 -3.82
C TYR A 127 7.14 -6.86 -4.62
N HIS A 128 6.95 -5.65 -4.10
CA HIS A 128 7.10 -4.43 -4.88
C HIS A 128 8.47 -4.26 -5.55
N PRO A 129 9.60 -4.42 -4.85
CA PRO A 129 10.90 -4.27 -5.49
C PRO A 129 11.18 -5.40 -6.50
N MET A 130 10.76 -6.62 -6.20
CA MET A 130 11.05 -7.78 -7.06
C MET A 130 10.16 -7.82 -8.29
N GLY A 131 8.86 -7.56 -8.15
CA GLY A 131 7.90 -7.52 -9.25
C GLY A 131 8.25 -6.41 -10.26
N ALA A 132 8.59 -5.22 -9.76
CA ALA A 132 9.05 -4.12 -10.60
C ALA A 132 10.34 -4.47 -11.35
N ALA A 133 11.32 -5.10 -10.69
CA ALA A 133 12.58 -5.50 -11.31
C ALA A 133 12.37 -6.54 -12.43
N ILE A 134 11.50 -7.53 -12.23
CA ILE A 134 11.17 -8.53 -13.26
C ILE A 134 10.56 -7.84 -14.48
N ILE A 135 9.57 -6.96 -14.29
CA ILE A 135 8.92 -6.26 -15.39
C ILE A 135 9.91 -5.36 -16.15
N GLN A 136 10.71 -4.57 -15.42
CA GLN A 136 11.71 -3.70 -16.05
C GLN A 136 12.78 -4.46 -16.86
N ASN A 137 13.08 -5.68 -16.47
CA ASN A 137 14.06 -6.51 -17.17
C ASN A 137 13.47 -7.26 -18.38
N ARG A 138 12.22 -7.72 -18.29
CA ARG A 138 11.58 -8.54 -19.32
C ARG A 138 10.94 -7.74 -20.46
N PHE A 139 10.58 -6.47 -20.21
CA PHE A 139 9.87 -5.66 -21.19
C PHE A 139 10.74 -4.52 -21.74
N ARG A 140 10.45 -4.06 -22.97
CA ARG A 140 11.17 -2.96 -23.61
C ARG A 140 10.92 -1.65 -22.86
N LYS A 141 11.91 -0.76 -22.84
CA LYS A 141 11.85 0.53 -22.11
C LYS A 141 10.60 1.37 -22.43
N ASN A 142 10.10 1.33 -23.67
CA ASN A 142 8.89 2.05 -24.09
C ASN A 142 7.57 1.38 -23.64
N GLU A 143 7.61 0.13 -23.17
CA GLU A 143 6.44 -0.65 -22.73
C GLU A 143 6.35 -0.75 -21.20
N VAL A 144 7.48 -0.61 -20.50
CA VAL A 144 7.58 -0.79 -19.03
C VAL A 144 6.53 0.01 -18.26
N GLY A 145 6.31 1.27 -18.63
CA GLY A 145 5.32 2.10 -17.95
C GLY A 145 3.89 1.54 -18.06
N LYS A 146 3.50 1.09 -19.25
CA LYS A 146 2.19 0.46 -19.50
C LYS A 146 2.05 -0.85 -18.75
N VAL A 147 3.08 -1.69 -18.79
CA VAL A 147 3.09 -3.01 -18.13
C VAL A 147 3.05 -2.87 -16.61
N LEU A 148 3.81 -1.93 -16.02
CA LEU A 148 3.74 -1.61 -14.60
C LEU A 148 2.35 -1.08 -14.21
N GLY A 149 1.71 -0.30 -15.08
CA GLY A 149 0.33 0.15 -14.88
C GLY A 149 -0.66 -1.01 -14.84
N MET A 150 -0.57 -1.96 -15.78
CA MET A 150 -1.42 -3.17 -15.79
C MET A 150 -1.18 -4.03 -14.55
N ASN A 151 0.08 -4.22 -14.19
CA ASN A 151 0.45 -4.93 -12.97
C ASN A 151 -0.07 -4.22 -11.70
N GLY A 152 0.01 -2.88 -11.64
CA GLY A 152 -0.55 -2.06 -10.56
C GLY A 152 -2.06 -2.18 -10.43
N SER A 153 -2.77 -2.32 -11.57
CA SER A 153 -4.22 -2.59 -11.57
C SER A 153 -4.56 -3.91 -10.89
N ALA A 154 -3.74 -4.96 -11.08
CA ALA A 154 -3.95 -6.23 -10.38
C ALA A 154 -3.85 -6.08 -8.85
N GLY A 155 -2.88 -5.31 -8.34
CA GLY A 155 -2.80 -4.97 -6.92
C GLY A 155 -4.02 -4.20 -6.42
N SER A 156 -4.52 -3.25 -7.22
CA SER A 156 -5.74 -2.49 -6.88
C SER A 156 -6.99 -3.37 -6.81
N VAL A 157 -7.10 -4.36 -7.71
CA VAL A 157 -8.17 -5.37 -7.66
C VAL A 157 -8.05 -6.23 -6.40
N GLY A 158 -6.83 -6.64 -6.03
CA GLY A 158 -6.59 -7.35 -4.78
C GLY A 158 -7.09 -6.58 -3.56
N ARG A 159 -6.67 -5.32 -3.43
CA ARG A 159 -7.15 -4.43 -2.34
C ARG A 159 -8.67 -4.33 -2.29
N ALA A 160 -9.33 -4.22 -3.44
CA ALA A 160 -10.76 -4.08 -3.51
C ALA A 160 -11.49 -5.37 -3.13
N LEU A 161 -11.03 -6.53 -3.58
CA LEU A 161 -11.78 -7.78 -3.42
C LEU A 161 -11.58 -8.47 -2.07
N TYR A 162 -10.41 -8.37 -1.46
CA TYR A 162 -10.08 -9.12 -0.24
C TYR A 162 -11.08 -8.94 0.91
N PRO A 163 -11.53 -7.70 1.25
CA PRO A 163 -12.51 -7.54 2.32
C PRO A 163 -13.84 -8.27 2.05
N SER A 164 -14.37 -8.16 0.83
CA SER A 164 -15.61 -8.86 0.47
C SER A 164 -15.44 -10.37 0.46
N LEU A 165 -14.34 -10.87 -0.11
CA LEU A 165 -14.04 -12.31 -0.16
C LEU A 165 -13.92 -12.91 1.24
N LEU A 166 -13.29 -12.20 2.19
CA LEU A 166 -13.22 -12.67 3.57
C LEU A 166 -14.62 -12.95 4.12
N PHE A 167 -15.49 -11.95 4.11
CA PHE A 167 -16.78 -12.07 4.77
C PHE A 167 -17.73 -12.99 4.00
N ILE A 168 -17.60 -13.13 2.68
CA ILE A 168 -18.33 -14.14 1.89
C ILE A 168 -17.90 -15.55 2.30
N ILE A 169 -16.58 -15.80 2.41
CA ILE A 169 -16.08 -17.12 2.83
C ILE A 169 -16.43 -17.36 4.30
N ALA A 170 -16.36 -16.34 5.15
CA ALA A 170 -16.72 -16.42 6.56
C ALA A 170 -18.19 -16.75 6.78
N ALA A 171 -19.08 -16.28 5.92
CA ALA A 171 -20.50 -16.62 5.98
C ALA A 171 -20.78 -18.11 5.69
N ILE A 172 -19.87 -18.81 4.98
CA ILE A 172 -19.99 -20.21 4.64
C ILE A 172 -19.23 -21.11 5.64
N LEU A 173 -18.04 -20.71 6.04
CA LEU A 173 -17.14 -21.52 6.85
C LEU A 173 -17.03 -21.03 8.31
N SER A 174 -16.45 -19.89 8.50
CA SER A 174 -16.28 -19.00 9.65
C SER A 174 -15.14 -18.02 9.36
N ILE A 175 -14.97 -16.99 10.19
CA ILE A 175 -13.87 -16.04 10.09
C ILE A 175 -12.50 -16.75 10.20
N GLY A 176 -12.34 -17.65 11.16
CA GLY A 176 -11.09 -18.40 11.34
C GLY A 176 -10.73 -19.23 10.10
N TYR A 177 -11.66 -20.04 9.61
CA TYR A 177 -11.39 -20.86 8.41
C TYR A 177 -11.16 -20.02 7.15
N SER A 178 -11.72 -18.80 7.06
CA SER A 178 -11.41 -17.87 5.98
C SER A 178 -9.92 -17.53 5.94
N LEU A 179 -9.29 -17.32 7.09
CA LEU A 179 -7.84 -17.06 7.16
C LEU A 179 -7.01 -18.24 6.63
N ILE A 180 -7.45 -19.48 6.91
CA ILE A 180 -6.81 -20.67 6.33
C ILE A 180 -6.94 -20.70 4.81
N VAL A 181 -8.12 -20.35 4.26
CA VAL A 181 -8.32 -20.26 2.79
C VAL A 181 -7.38 -19.23 2.18
N PHE A 182 -7.24 -18.04 2.77
CA PHE A 182 -6.30 -17.02 2.29
C PHE A 182 -4.84 -17.47 2.41
N ALA A 183 -4.49 -18.18 3.48
CA ALA A 183 -3.15 -18.76 3.65
C ALA A 183 -2.83 -19.79 2.56
N ILE A 184 -3.75 -20.72 2.30
CA ILE A 184 -3.60 -21.73 1.24
C ILE A 184 -3.47 -21.05 -0.12
N PHE A 185 -4.31 -20.05 -0.41
CA PHE A 185 -4.24 -19.30 -1.66
C PHE A 185 -2.89 -18.60 -1.84
N ALA A 186 -2.38 -17.94 -0.79
CA ALA A 186 -1.06 -17.30 -0.82
C ALA A 186 0.08 -18.32 -1.04
N ILE A 187 0.03 -19.48 -0.37
CA ILE A 187 1.06 -20.53 -0.49
C ILE A 187 1.01 -21.20 -1.87
N ILE A 188 -0.18 -21.52 -2.39
CA ILE A 188 -0.33 -22.09 -3.75
C ILE A 188 0.23 -21.10 -4.79
N ALA A 189 -0.13 -19.82 -4.69
CA ALA A 189 0.38 -18.82 -5.60
C ALA A 189 1.91 -18.64 -5.45
N ALA A 190 2.45 -18.71 -4.24
CA ALA A 190 3.89 -18.70 -4.01
C ALA A 190 4.59 -19.84 -4.75
N ILE A 191 4.05 -21.06 -4.70
CA ILE A 191 4.59 -22.22 -5.42
C ILE A 191 4.53 -21.99 -6.93
N ILE A 192 3.38 -21.54 -7.45
CA ILE A 192 3.20 -21.27 -8.89
C ILE A 192 4.18 -20.19 -9.37
N ILE A 193 4.34 -19.11 -8.63
CA ILE A 193 5.25 -18.02 -8.95
C ILE A 193 6.70 -18.46 -8.84
N GLY A 194 7.06 -19.24 -7.80
CA GLY A 194 8.39 -19.75 -7.59
C GLY A 194 8.84 -20.65 -8.73
N ILE A 195 7.95 -21.53 -9.21
CA ILE A 195 8.23 -22.41 -10.35
C ILE A 195 8.25 -21.63 -11.66
N GLY A 196 7.28 -20.75 -11.89
CA GLY A 196 7.12 -20.05 -13.16
C GLY A 196 8.13 -18.91 -13.39
N LEU A 197 8.72 -18.36 -12.31
CA LEU A 197 9.72 -17.27 -12.37
C LEU A 197 11.08 -17.69 -11.79
N HIS A 198 11.39 -18.98 -11.65
CA HIS A 198 12.64 -19.46 -11.06
C HIS A 198 13.89 -19.00 -11.82
N ASP A 199 13.77 -18.82 -13.14
CA ASP A 199 14.83 -18.36 -14.05
C ASP A 199 14.94 -16.81 -14.11
N SER A 200 14.11 -16.08 -13.38
CA SER A 200 14.18 -14.62 -13.31
C SER A 200 15.34 -14.20 -12.39
N ILE A 201 16.57 -14.39 -12.89
CA ILE A 201 17.80 -14.00 -12.22
C ILE A 201 18.25 -12.67 -12.80
N ILE A 202 18.14 -11.60 -12.02
CA ILE A 202 18.55 -10.25 -12.43
C ILE A 202 19.72 -9.82 -11.56
N ASN A 203 20.92 -9.92 -12.10
CA ASN A 203 22.13 -9.39 -11.46
C ASN A 203 22.16 -7.86 -11.64
N THR A 204 21.76 -7.11 -10.62
CA THR A 204 21.80 -5.64 -10.64
C THR A 204 23.20 -5.07 -10.43
N SER A 205 24.19 -5.91 -10.18
CA SER A 205 25.61 -5.51 -10.01
C SER A 205 26.25 -4.86 -11.25
N GLY A 206 25.56 -4.85 -12.42
CA GLY A 206 26.08 -4.29 -13.68
C GLY A 206 25.32 -3.11 -14.27
N THR A 207 24.19 -2.71 -13.75
CA THR A 207 23.36 -1.61 -14.29
C THR A 207 23.47 -0.31 -13.49
N ALA A 208 24.60 -0.03 -12.88
CA ALA A 208 24.98 1.35 -12.68
C ALA A 208 25.37 1.89 -14.07
N THR A 209 24.36 2.39 -14.84
CA THR A 209 24.63 3.34 -15.92
C THR A 209 25.70 4.28 -15.41
N GLY A 210 26.74 4.57 -16.21
CA GLY A 210 27.90 5.37 -15.82
C GLY A 210 27.63 6.80 -15.35
N GLU A 211 26.51 7.03 -14.69
CA GLU A 211 26.12 8.25 -14.00
C GLU A 211 26.89 8.31 -12.67
N LYS A 212 27.68 9.36 -12.47
CA LYS A 212 28.36 9.66 -11.21
C LYS A 212 27.36 9.53 -10.06
N ARG A 213 27.64 8.67 -9.08
CA ARG A 213 26.88 8.63 -7.82
C ARG A 213 26.97 10.00 -7.17
N VAL A 214 25.81 10.64 -7.05
CA VAL A 214 25.68 11.92 -6.35
C VAL A 214 25.74 11.64 -4.84
N SER A 215 26.43 12.51 -4.11
CA SER A 215 26.51 12.38 -2.64
C SER A 215 25.12 12.46 -1.99
N ALA A 216 24.95 11.87 -0.80
CA ALA A 216 23.68 11.96 -0.07
C ALA A 216 23.26 13.43 0.17
N ARG A 217 24.21 14.33 0.40
CA ARG A 217 23.97 15.77 0.61
C ARG A 217 23.42 16.45 -0.65
N GLU A 218 23.87 16.04 -1.82
CA GLU A 218 23.41 16.60 -3.10
C GLU A 218 22.05 16.02 -3.52
N ALA A 219 21.75 14.78 -3.12
CA ALA A 219 20.46 14.14 -3.38
C ALA A 219 19.35 14.63 -2.43
N LEU A 220 19.67 14.85 -1.15
CA LEU A 220 18.74 15.30 -0.11
C LEU A 220 18.68 16.84 -0.04
N THR A 221 18.24 17.44 -1.13
CA THR A 221 18.01 18.89 -1.20
C THR A 221 16.91 19.33 -0.22
N ALA A 222 16.86 20.63 0.13
CA ALA A 222 15.79 21.17 0.97
C ALA A 222 14.39 20.84 0.45
N SER A 223 14.20 20.82 -0.88
CA SER A 223 12.93 20.44 -1.49
C SER A 223 12.60 18.95 -1.30
N VAL A 224 13.60 18.07 -1.36
CA VAL A 224 13.41 16.63 -1.11
C VAL A 224 13.11 16.36 0.37
N LEU A 225 13.82 17.04 1.28
CA LEU A 225 13.55 16.95 2.72
C LEU A 225 12.13 17.44 3.05
N LEU A 226 11.73 18.59 2.52
CA LEU A 226 10.39 19.13 2.69
C LEU A 226 9.33 18.18 2.11
N LEU A 227 9.57 17.58 0.93
CA LEU A 227 8.67 16.62 0.32
C LEU A 227 8.55 15.33 1.18
N GLY A 228 9.64 14.90 1.82
CA GLY A 228 9.61 13.81 2.79
C GLY A 228 8.71 14.11 3.98
N ILE A 229 8.81 15.32 4.56
CA ILE A 229 7.94 15.77 5.66
C ILE A 229 6.47 15.85 5.21
N ILE A 230 6.20 16.44 4.03
CA ILE A 230 4.85 16.53 3.47
C ILE A 230 4.25 15.14 3.28
N THR A 231 5.02 14.22 2.72
CA THR A 231 4.61 12.83 2.51
C THR A 231 4.34 12.15 3.86
N PHE A 232 5.19 12.36 4.85
CA PHE A 232 4.99 11.82 6.20
C PHE A 232 3.66 12.31 6.80
N VAL A 233 3.42 13.61 6.81
CA VAL A 233 2.19 14.18 7.38
C VAL A 233 0.96 13.64 6.65
N LYS A 234 0.99 13.62 5.31
CA LYS A 234 -0.11 13.07 4.48
C LYS A 234 -0.35 11.60 4.80
N THR A 235 0.69 10.79 4.79
CA THR A 235 0.55 9.34 4.96
C THR A 235 0.20 8.97 6.39
N PHE A 236 0.82 9.61 7.38
CA PHE A 236 0.46 9.48 8.79
C PHE A 236 -1.06 9.69 8.99
N ALA A 237 -1.58 10.78 8.45
CA ALA A 237 -2.98 11.11 8.60
C ALA A 237 -3.90 10.19 7.79
N SER A 238 -3.60 9.94 6.52
CA SER A 238 -4.44 9.11 5.65
C SER A 238 -4.48 7.65 6.13
N TYR A 239 -3.34 7.07 6.53
CA TYR A 239 -3.30 5.70 7.05
C TYR A 239 -3.82 5.58 8.48
N GLY A 240 -3.71 6.65 9.28
CA GLY A 240 -4.43 6.74 10.53
C GLY A 240 -5.94 6.56 10.36
N ILE A 241 -6.51 7.11 9.28
CA ILE A 241 -7.92 6.90 8.94
C ILE A 241 -8.15 5.49 8.36
N VAL A 242 -7.44 5.15 7.28
CA VAL A 242 -7.65 3.90 6.51
C VAL A 242 -7.58 2.67 7.39
N SER A 243 -6.64 2.63 8.33
CA SER A 243 -6.44 1.47 9.19
C SER A 243 -7.56 1.29 10.24
N TRP A 244 -8.21 2.36 10.65
CA TRP A 244 -9.28 2.31 11.64
C TRP A 244 -10.69 2.41 11.02
N ILE A 245 -10.81 2.58 9.69
CA ILE A 245 -12.12 2.57 9.00
C ILE A 245 -12.89 1.27 9.22
N PRO A 246 -12.31 0.05 9.13
CA PRO A 246 -13.07 -1.16 9.40
C PRO A 246 -13.73 -1.13 10.78
N VAL A 247 -12.96 -0.83 11.83
CA VAL A 247 -13.47 -0.69 13.21
C VAL A 247 -14.54 0.40 13.31
N TYR A 248 -14.39 1.51 12.63
CA TYR A 248 -15.39 2.58 12.61
C TYR A 248 -16.69 2.14 11.94
N VAL A 249 -16.60 1.40 10.83
CA VAL A 249 -17.78 0.93 10.08
C VAL A 249 -18.48 -0.20 10.82
N SER A 250 -17.75 -1.14 11.40
CA SER A 250 -18.32 -2.26 12.16
C SER A 250 -18.98 -1.80 13.44
N ASN A 251 -18.24 -1.07 14.30
CA ASN A 251 -18.66 -0.67 15.63
C ASN A 251 -19.56 0.58 15.64
N ILE A 252 -19.13 1.67 14.99
CA ILE A 252 -19.81 2.97 15.12
C ILE A 252 -20.95 3.11 14.12
N LYS A 253 -20.76 2.61 12.88
CA LYS A 253 -21.88 2.56 11.90
C LYS A 253 -22.74 1.31 12.06
N GLY A 254 -22.36 0.37 12.94
CA GLY A 254 -23.16 -0.77 13.37
C GLY A 254 -23.33 -1.89 12.33
N LEU A 255 -22.41 -2.00 11.35
CA LEU A 255 -22.50 -3.08 10.36
C LEU A 255 -22.03 -4.44 10.93
N GLY A 256 -21.27 -4.46 12.02
CA GLY A 256 -20.66 -5.66 12.58
C GLY A 256 -19.74 -6.37 11.55
N LEU A 257 -19.25 -7.56 11.90
CA LEU A 257 -18.40 -8.38 11.02
C LEU A 257 -19.23 -9.16 9.99
N THR A 258 -19.77 -8.46 8.99
CA THR A 258 -20.73 -9.00 8.03
C THR A 258 -20.28 -8.85 6.57
N VAL A 259 -20.96 -9.53 5.67
CA VAL A 259 -20.75 -9.38 4.20
C VAL A 259 -20.97 -7.92 3.76
N SER A 260 -21.89 -7.20 4.42
CA SER A 260 -22.14 -5.78 4.14
C SER A 260 -20.93 -4.92 4.47
N LEU A 261 -20.21 -5.19 5.58
CA LEU A 261 -18.94 -4.54 5.89
C LEU A 261 -17.91 -4.78 4.76
N GLY A 262 -17.79 -6.02 4.29
CA GLY A 262 -16.91 -6.37 3.16
C GLY A 262 -17.23 -5.53 1.92
N TYR A 263 -18.48 -5.41 1.53
CA TYR A 263 -18.89 -4.61 0.36
C TYR A 263 -18.60 -3.10 0.55
N VAL A 264 -18.82 -2.56 1.74
CA VAL A 264 -18.51 -1.16 2.05
C VAL A 264 -17.01 -0.90 1.93
N LEU A 265 -16.16 -1.78 2.48
CA LEU A 265 -14.71 -1.65 2.38
C LEU A 265 -14.23 -1.85 0.94
N THR A 266 -14.81 -2.80 0.19
CA THR A 266 -14.52 -2.97 -1.25
C THR A 266 -14.83 -1.70 -2.03
N SER A 267 -15.96 -1.04 -1.74
CA SER A 267 -16.35 0.19 -2.42
C SER A 267 -15.34 1.32 -2.24
N MET A 268 -14.69 1.41 -1.09
CA MET A 268 -13.63 2.37 -0.82
C MET A 268 -12.41 2.15 -1.73
N PHE A 269 -12.02 0.90 -1.98
CA PHE A 269 -10.82 0.61 -2.75
C PHE A 269 -11.03 0.59 -4.27
N ILE A 270 -12.25 0.26 -4.74
CA ILE A 270 -12.53 0.08 -6.17
C ILE A 270 -12.29 1.36 -6.99
N ALA A 271 -12.56 2.52 -6.38
CA ALA A 271 -12.43 3.81 -7.04
C ALA A 271 -10.96 4.15 -7.42
N ALA A 272 -9.99 3.58 -6.71
CA ALA A 272 -8.58 3.78 -7.02
C ALA A 272 -8.17 3.16 -8.36
N ILE A 273 -8.87 2.13 -8.84
CA ILE A 273 -8.61 1.48 -10.13
C ILE A 273 -8.75 2.48 -11.28
N ILE A 274 -9.78 3.33 -11.19
CA ILE A 274 -10.04 4.39 -12.18
C ILE A 274 -9.24 5.66 -11.85
N GLY A 275 -9.09 5.94 -10.57
CA GLY A 275 -8.47 7.18 -10.08
C GLY A 275 -6.98 7.30 -10.44
N GLN A 276 -6.22 6.22 -10.38
CA GLN A 276 -4.78 6.25 -10.70
C GLN A 276 -4.49 6.73 -12.14
N PRO A 277 -5.16 6.22 -13.19
CA PRO A 277 -5.02 6.76 -14.55
C PRO A 277 -5.44 8.24 -14.66
N ILE A 278 -6.53 8.64 -13.99
CA ILE A 278 -7.01 10.04 -14.01
C ILE A 278 -5.96 10.96 -13.40
N PHE A 279 -5.40 10.62 -12.23
CA PHE A 279 -4.36 11.41 -11.58
C PHE A 279 -3.06 11.43 -12.39
N GLY A 280 -2.73 10.35 -13.09
CA GLY A 280 -1.62 10.32 -14.06
C GLY A 280 -1.81 11.37 -15.17
N ILE A 281 -2.97 11.40 -15.82
CA ILE A 281 -3.30 12.38 -16.87
C ILE A 281 -3.29 13.82 -16.32
N LEU A 282 -3.82 14.02 -15.11
CA LEU A 282 -3.79 15.34 -14.47
C LEU A 282 -2.35 15.79 -14.18
N ALA A 283 -1.49 14.87 -13.73
CA ALA A 283 -0.08 15.14 -13.46
C ALA A 283 0.74 15.49 -14.71
N ASP A 284 0.34 14.99 -15.87
CA ASP A 284 0.98 15.32 -17.15
C ASP A 284 0.57 16.72 -17.65
N ARG A 285 -0.64 17.18 -17.32
CA ARG A 285 -1.22 18.44 -17.81
C ARG A 285 -1.03 19.62 -16.87
N TYR A 286 -1.00 19.35 -15.56
CA TYR A 286 -0.97 20.38 -14.52
C TYR A 286 0.27 20.27 -13.64
N ASP A 287 0.56 21.30 -12.87
CA ASP A 287 1.61 21.26 -11.86
C ASP A 287 1.28 20.17 -10.82
N LYS A 288 2.18 19.21 -10.67
CA LYS A 288 2.01 18.04 -9.82
C LYS A 288 1.77 18.38 -8.35
N ARG A 289 2.24 19.55 -7.89
CA ARG A 289 1.97 20.02 -6.53
C ARG A 289 0.49 20.31 -6.33
N TYR A 290 -0.17 20.97 -7.29
CA TYR A 290 -1.60 21.22 -7.23
C TYR A 290 -2.44 19.95 -7.37
N VAL A 291 -2.02 19.02 -8.23
CA VAL A 291 -2.70 17.73 -8.37
C VAL A 291 -2.60 16.91 -7.07
N MET A 292 -1.44 16.94 -6.40
CA MET A 292 -1.26 16.27 -5.11
C MET A 292 -2.03 16.96 -3.98
N ALA A 293 -2.09 18.30 -3.99
CA ALA A 293 -2.90 19.07 -3.06
C ALA A 293 -4.40 18.78 -3.25
N LEU A 294 -4.87 18.69 -4.50
CA LEU A 294 -6.24 18.29 -4.82
C LEU A 294 -6.58 16.91 -4.22
N SER A 295 -5.66 15.92 -4.36
CA SER A 295 -5.82 14.61 -3.71
C SER A 295 -5.96 14.75 -2.19
N SER A 296 -5.13 15.56 -1.55
CA SER A 296 -5.18 15.74 -0.10
C SER A 296 -6.48 16.42 0.34
N ILE A 297 -6.88 17.52 -0.32
CA ILE A 297 -8.13 18.23 -0.01
C ILE A 297 -9.34 17.31 -0.25
N GLY A 298 -9.36 16.59 -1.37
CA GLY A 298 -10.43 15.64 -1.68
C GLY A 298 -10.54 14.52 -0.63
N THR A 299 -9.41 13.99 -0.16
CA THR A 299 -9.36 13.01 0.95
C THR A 299 -9.99 13.59 2.22
N ALA A 300 -9.59 14.80 2.62
CA ALA A 300 -10.08 15.42 3.86
C ALA A 300 -11.57 15.76 3.80
N VAL A 301 -12.04 16.34 2.70
CA VAL A 301 -13.45 16.69 2.50
C VAL A 301 -14.32 15.45 2.48
N SER A 302 -13.93 14.44 1.71
CA SER A 302 -14.76 13.23 1.56
C SER A 302 -14.87 12.42 2.86
N ILE A 303 -13.79 12.29 3.64
CA ILE A 303 -13.90 11.62 4.94
C ILE A 303 -14.75 12.42 5.91
N SER A 304 -14.63 13.75 5.94
CA SER A 304 -15.43 14.61 6.80
C SER A 304 -16.93 14.49 6.47
N LEU A 305 -17.29 14.43 5.17
CA LEU A 305 -18.66 14.22 4.73
C LEU A 305 -19.16 12.80 5.03
N TYR A 306 -18.30 11.79 4.92
CA TYR A 306 -18.62 10.41 5.32
C TYR A 306 -19.00 10.31 6.81
N LEU A 307 -18.31 11.03 7.68
CA LEU A 307 -18.56 10.98 9.13
C LEU A 307 -19.97 11.49 9.49
N VAL A 308 -20.48 12.50 8.77
CA VAL A 308 -21.81 13.11 9.04
C VAL A 308 -22.93 12.52 8.20
N THR A 309 -22.64 11.59 7.30
CA THR A 309 -23.64 10.95 6.43
C THR A 309 -23.80 9.46 6.76
N SER A 310 -24.92 8.87 6.30
CA SER A 310 -25.21 7.46 6.47
C SER A 310 -25.89 6.87 5.23
N GLY A 311 -26.10 5.55 5.21
CA GLY A 311 -26.71 4.85 4.11
C GLY A 311 -25.94 5.00 2.78
N ALA A 312 -26.66 5.06 1.67
CA ALA A 312 -26.05 5.15 0.33
C ALA A 312 -25.18 6.39 0.14
N LEU A 313 -25.57 7.53 0.71
CA LEU A 313 -24.79 8.77 0.61
C LEU A 313 -23.43 8.64 1.34
N GLY A 314 -23.42 7.99 2.49
CA GLY A 314 -22.17 7.67 3.20
C GLY A 314 -21.24 6.82 2.35
N ILE A 315 -21.77 5.77 1.70
CA ILE A 315 -20.99 4.92 0.79
C ILE A 315 -20.39 5.72 -0.37
N VAL A 316 -21.15 6.66 -0.96
CA VAL A 316 -20.64 7.54 -2.03
C VAL A 316 -19.45 8.35 -1.53
N PHE A 317 -19.51 8.96 -0.33
CA PHE A 317 -18.38 9.71 0.20
C PHE A 317 -17.19 8.82 0.56
N LEU A 318 -17.42 7.58 0.98
CA LEU A 318 -16.33 6.62 1.21
C LEU A 318 -15.63 6.19 -0.09
N ILE A 319 -16.38 6.03 -1.19
CA ILE A 319 -15.85 5.79 -2.54
C ILE A 319 -14.98 6.98 -2.98
N ILE A 320 -15.48 8.21 -2.80
CA ILE A 320 -14.75 9.44 -3.12
C ILE A 320 -13.49 9.57 -2.25
N PHE A 321 -13.56 9.20 -0.97
CA PHE A 321 -12.40 9.14 -0.08
C PHE A 321 -11.33 8.19 -0.62
N GLY A 322 -11.72 6.98 -1.01
CA GLY A 322 -10.81 6.00 -1.61
C GLY A 322 -10.21 6.48 -2.92
N PHE A 323 -11.03 7.12 -3.78
CA PHE A 323 -10.57 7.73 -5.02
C PHE A 323 -9.42 8.72 -4.77
N PHE A 324 -9.59 9.68 -3.89
CA PHE A 324 -8.56 10.69 -3.64
C PHE A 324 -7.36 10.13 -2.85
N THR A 325 -7.59 9.23 -1.91
CA THR A 325 -6.54 8.72 -1.02
C THR A 325 -5.53 7.84 -1.78
N PHE A 326 -6.01 6.94 -2.65
CA PHE A 326 -5.16 5.93 -3.27
C PHE A 326 -4.72 6.25 -4.70
N SER A 327 -5.27 7.29 -5.34
CA SER A 327 -4.97 7.59 -6.74
C SER A 327 -3.69 8.41 -6.95
N ALA A 328 -3.26 9.17 -5.95
CA ALA A 328 -2.10 10.06 -6.08
C ALA A 328 -0.75 9.36 -5.85
N PHE A 329 -0.72 8.07 -5.62
CA PHE A 329 0.50 7.31 -5.32
C PHE A 329 1.58 7.41 -6.41
N PRO A 330 1.27 7.20 -7.72
CA PRO A 330 2.28 7.34 -8.78
C PRO A 330 2.82 8.77 -8.91
N LEU A 331 2.01 9.76 -8.52
CA LEU A 331 2.35 11.17 -8.60
C LEU A 331 3.50 11.54 -7.64
N LEU A 332 3.64 10.85 -6.50
CA LEU A 332 4.72 11.09 -5.55
C LEU A 332 6.09 10.91 -6.21
N PHE A 333 6.31 9.79 -6.89
CA PHE A 333 7.57 9.51 -7.58
C PHE A 333 7.83 10.48 -8.74
N ALA A 334 6.78 10.85 -9.45
CA ALA A 334 6.86 11.86 -10.50
C ALA A 334 7.24 13.24 -9.93
N LEU A 335 6.76 13.58 -8.74
CA LEU A 335 7.09 14.85 -8.07
C LEU A 335 8.54 14.84 -7.54
N ILE A 336 9.01 13.74 -6.95
CA ILE A 336 10.40 13.60 -6.49
C ILE A 336 11.37 13.86 -7.66
N SER A 337 11.09 13.30 -8.84
CA SER A 337 11.94 13.45 -10.03
C SER A 337 12.07 14.88 -10.54
N GLU A 338 11.23 15.81 -10.08
CA GLU A 338 11.32 17.23 -10.44
C GLU A 338 12.31 18.01 -9.58
N TYR A 339 12.66 17.50 -8.39
CA TYR A 339 13.52 18.17 -7.41
C TYR A 339 14.91 17.57 -7.28
N VAL A 340 15.19 16.49 -8.01
CA VAL A 340 16.46 15.78 -7.93
C VAL A 340 17.01 15.45 -9.32
N SER A 341 18.34 15.46 -9.47
CA SER A 341 19.01 14.96 -10.67
C SER A 341 18.85 13.44 -10.78
N ARG A 342 19.04 12.88 -12.01
CA ARG A 342 18.94 11.44 -12.22
C ARG A 342 19.85 10.64 -11.29
N GLY A 343 21.11 11.08 -11.10
CA GLY A 343 22.08 10.40 -10.22
C GLY A 343 21.70 10.41 -8.74
N GLY A 344 20.89 11.38 -8.27
CA GLY A 344 20.38 11.46 -6.89
C GLY A 344 19.02 10.83 -6.67
N SER A 345 18.33 10.41 -7.73
CA SER A 345 16.93 9.98 -7.71
C SER A 345 16.70 8.78 -6.79
N SER A 346 17.62 7.82 -6.78
CA SER A 346 17.51 6.61 -5.95
C SER A 346 17.49 6.95 -4.45
N MET A 347 18.41 7.83 -4.01
CA MET A 347 18.49 8.27 -2.61
C MET A 347 17.26 9.10 -2.19
N ALA A 348 16.82 10.01 -3.05
CA ALA A 348 15.64 10.84 -2.79
C ALA A 348 14.36 9.98 -2.70
N ASN A 349 14.19 9.01 -3.61
CA ASN A 349 13.10 8.06 -3.57
C ASN A 349 13.13 7.21 -2.28
N ALA A 350 14.30 6.68 -1.91
CA ALA A 350 14.44 5.90 -0.68
C ALA A 350 14.10 6.72 0.57
N PHE A 351 14.52 7.98 0.64
CA PHE A 351 14.20 8.86 1.76
C PHE A 351 12.71 9.19 1.83
N VAL A 352 12.13 9.70 0.74
CA VAL A 352 10.72 10.10 0.73
C VAL A 352 9.80 8.88 0.91
N TRP A 353 10.16 7.73 0.35
CA TRP A 353 9.41 6.50 0.55
C TRP A 353 9.57 5.94 1.97
N GLY A 354 10.80 5.78 2.45
CA GLY A 354 11.07 5.19 3.77
C GLY A 354 10.62 6.09 4.91
N PHE A 355 11.14 7.32 4.96
CA PHE A 355 10.78 8.27 6.01
C PHE A 355 9.36 8.85 5.80
N GLY A 356 9.04 9.30 4.59
CA GLY A 356 7.76 9.95 4.33
C GLY A 356 6.61 8.96 4.36
N ASN A 357 6.65 7.94 3.49
CA ASN A 357 5.52 7.04 3.32
C ASN A 357 5.47 5.95 4.40
N GLN A 358 6.53 5.16 4.55
CA GLN A 358 6.50 3.98 5.43
C GLN A 358 6.42 4.34 6.92
N ALA A 359 7.17 5.35 7.38
CA ALA A 359 7.07 5.80 8.77
C ALA A 359 5.69 6.42 9.06
N GLY A 360 5.10 7.14 8.08
CA GLY A 360 3.73 7.63 8.18
C GLY A 360 2.71 6.50 8.33
N MET A 361 2.83 5.45 7.48
CA MET A 361 1.98 4.26 7.55
C MET A 361 2.09 3.52 8.90
N ALA A 362 3.27 3.47 9.49
CA ALA A 362 3.50 2.82 10.78
C ALA A 362 2.93 3.64 11.95
N LEU A 363 3.23 4.93 11.96
CA LEU A 363 2.94 5.79 13.12
C LEU A 363 1.49 6.33 13.11
N GLY A 364 0.86 6.53 11.94
CA GLY A 364 -0.51 7.04 11.87
C GLY A 364 -1.52 6.17 12.61
N PRO A 365 -1.68 4.89 12.25
CA PRO A 365 -2.57 3.97 12.96
C PRO A 365 -2.22 3.81 14.43
N PHE A 366 -0.91 3.78 14.76
CA PHE A 366 -0.42 3.67 16.12
C PHE A 366 -0.89 4.84 16.99
N PHE A 367 -0.73 6.07 16.52
CA PHE A 367 -1.17 7.25 17.27
C PHE A 367 -2.69 7.34 17.41
N VAL A 368 -3.44 7.02 16.36
CA VAL A 368 -4.91 6.99 16.45
C VAL A 368 -5.34 6.04 17.55
N GLY A 369 -4.85 4.81 17.57
CA GLY A 369 -5.29 3.82 18.55
C GLY A 369 -4.87 4.13 19.98
N ILE A 370 -3.72 4.77 20.19
CA ILE A 370 -3.35 5.25 21.53
C ILE A 370 -4.31 6.36 22.00
N LEU A 371 -4.61 7.32 21.11
CA LEU A 371 -5.35 8.52 21.49
C LEU A 371 -6.87 8.30 21.64
N ILE A 372 -7.42 7.19 21.14
CA ILE A 372 -8.83 6.85 21.39
C ILE A 372 -9.06 6.24 22.79
N PHE A 373 -8.00 5.89 23.54
CA PHE A 373 -8.07 5.39 24.92
C PHE A 373 -9.09 4.26 25.11
N ASN A 374 -9.13 3.28 24.19
CA ASN A 374 -10.11 2.18 24.11
C ASN A 374 -11.57 2.63 23.98
N THR A 375 -11.82 3.89 23.64
CA THR A 375 -13.15 4.43 23.43
C THR A 375 -13.37 4.66 21.93
N TYR A 376 -13.90 3.65 21.24
CA TYR A 376 -14.04 3.68 19.77
C TYR A 376 -14.94 4.81 19.25
N SER A 377 -15.85 5.36 20.08
CA SER A 377 -16.60 6.57 19.73
C SER A 377 -15.72 7.79 19.44
N HIS A 378 -14.48 7.81 19.95
CA HIS A 378 -13.51 8.86 19.65
C HIS A 378 -12.92 8.75 18.24
N LEU A 379 -13.14 7.65 17.51
CA LEU A 379 -12.61 7.50 16.15
C LEU A 379 -13.08 8.60 15.21
N ALA A 380 -14.34 9.01 15.28
CA ALA A 380 -14.85 10.12 14.46
C ALA A 380 -14.06 11.41 14.71
N PHE A 381 -13.82 11.75 15.97
CA PHE A 381 -13.02 12.92 16.34
C PHE A 381 -11.57 12.81 15.84
N MET A 382 -10.95 11.64 16.00
CA MET A 382 -9.61 11.39 15.50
C MET A 382 -9.55 11.50 13.97
N PHE A 383 -10.58 11.04 13.25
CA PHE A 383 -10.62 11.17 11.79
C PHE A 383 -10.73 12.63 11.35
N TYR A 384 -11.43 13.51 12.09
CA TYR A 384 -11.39 14.95 11.83
C TYR A 384 -9.98 15.54 12.06
N ILE A 385 -9.29 15.16 13.14
CA ILE A 385 -7.90 15.59 13.37
C ILE A 385 -7.00 15.14 12.20
N MET A 386 -7.12 13.89 11.76
CA MET A 386 -6.37 13.37 10.63
C MET A 386 -6.72 14.10 9.33
N ALA A 387 -8.01 14.41 9.10
CA ALA A 387 -8.43 15.20 7.94
C ALA A 387 -7.78 16.60 7.93
N ILE A 388 -7.69 17.27 9.08
CA ILE A 388 -6.97 18.54 9.22
C ILE A 388 -5.50 18.38 8.86
N LEU A 389 -4.82 17.33 9.34
CA LEU A 389 -3.41 17.07 9.01
C LEU A 389 -3.22 16.80 7.51
N VAL A 390 -4.18 16.12 6.85
CA VAL A 390 -4.16 15.96 5.39
C VAL A 390 -4.26 17.30 4.68
N VAL A 391 -5.11 18.24 5.16
CA VAL A 391 -5.17 19.61 4.62
C VAL A 391 -3.87 20.37 4.87
N VAL A 392 -3.27 20.22 6.06
CA VAL A 392 -1.95 20.82 6.35
C VAL A 392 -0.91 20.30 5.34
N SER A 393 -0.93 19.00 4.99
CA SER A 393 -0.02 18.47 3.95
C SER A 393 -0.23 19.15 2.59
N ALA A 394 -1.49 19.49 2.24
CA ALA A 394 -1.79 20.21 1.00
C ALA A 394 -1.24 21.64 1.03
N ALA A 395 -1.34 22.33 2.17
CA ALA A 395 -0.79 23.66 2.33
C ALA A 395 0.75 23.64 2.26
N LEU A 396 1.40 22.68 2.89
CA LEU A 396 2.85 22.51 2.85
C LEU A 396 3.39 22.27 1.44
N LEU A 397 2.61 21.63 0.54
CA LEU A 397 2.98 21.46 -0.87
C LEU A 397 3.20 22.80 -1.58
N MET A 398 2.54 23.85 -1.16
CA MET A 398 2.69 25.19 -1.75
C MET A 398 4.01 25.86 -1.38
N LEU A 399 4.70 25.38 -0.34
CA LEU A 399 6.04 25.85 0.03
C LEU A 399 7.14 25.25 -0.86
N LEU A 400 6.84 24.18 -1.61
CA LEU A 400 7.79 23.65 -2.58
C LEU A 400 8.00 24.64 -3.73
N PRO A 401 9.25 24.86 -4.16
CA PRO A 401 9.54 25.74 -5.29
C PRO A 401 8.86 25.23 -6.57
N LYS A 402 8.50 26.13 -7.48
CA LYS A 402 8.00 25.72 -8.80
C LYS A 402 9.05 24.86 -9.50
N PRO A 403 8.69 23.66 -10.00
CA PRO A 403 9.62 22.88 -10.79
C PRO A 403 10.12 23.67 -11.98
N LYS A 404 11.41 23.63 -12.25
CA LYS A 404 11.96 24.24 -13.46
C LYS A 404 11.33 23.53 -14.66
N LYS A 405 10.64 24.27 -15.55
CA LYS A 405 10.14 23.73 -16.82
C LYS A 405 11.31 23.01 -17.52
N LYS A 406 11.23 21.68 -17.63
CA LYS A 406 12.10 20.97 -18.56
C LYS A 406 11.73 21.50 -19.95
N VAL A 407 12.68 22.13 -20.62
CA VAL A 407 12.54 22.42 -22.05
C VAL A 407 12.31 21.06 -22.71
N GLN A 408 11.09 20.81 -23.16
CA GLN A 408 10.82 19.68 -24.04
C GLN A 408 11.65 19.94 -25.27
N MET A 409 12.75 19.19 -25.45
CA MET A 409 13.35 19.12 -26.77
C MET A 409 12.30 18.51 -27.68
N PRO A 410 11.96 19.17 -28.81
CA PRO A 410 11.05 18.58 -29.75
C PRO A 410 11.60 17.21 -30.17
N LEU A 411 10.75 16.21 -30.08
CA LEU A 411 11.01 14.89 -30.64
C LEU A 411 10.98 15.08 -32.18
N PHE A 412 12.17 15.22 -32.77
CA PHE A 412 12.37 14.98 -34.20
C PHE A 412 12.79 13.54 -34.39
#